data_56f374eba22fe648cecb96830ad0a8a1
#
_entry.id   56f374eba22fe648cecb96830ad0a8a1
#
_cell.length_a   1.000
_cell.length_b   1.000
_cell.length_c   1.000
_cell.angle_alpha   90.00
_cell.angle_beta   90.00
_cell.angle_gamma   90.00
#
_symmetry.space_group_name_H-M   'P 1'
#
loop_
_entity.id
_entity.type
_entity.pdbx_description
1 polymer ?
#
loop_
_entity_poly.entity_id
_entity_poly.type
_entity_poly.pdbx_seq_one_letter_code
_entity_poly.pdbx_strand_id
1 'polypeptide(L)'
;MDMQEKYRQQLDISYSYHLAKRMEKHRTNEELGYRTAGSKAELATGEMLAQEMRTIGFPIVHKDAITVDAWEFERAKMTFLNEKGEEETIQLGAYQTTFVTDGPECYSVVYAG
;
A
#
# COMPACT_ATOMS: atom_id res chain seq x y z
N MET A 1 2.18 2.21 -40.64
CA MET A 1 1.86 1.84 -39.25
C MET A 1 1.59 3.11 -38.49
N ASP A 2 0.40 3.24 -37.93
CA ASP A 2 -0.02 4.37 -37.14
C ASP A 2 0.82 4.47 -35.85
N MET A 3 0.99 5.69 -35.33
CA MET A 3 1.76 5.93 -34.09
C MET A 3 1.15 5.20 -32.89
N GLN A 4 -0.18 5.09 -32.84
CA GLN A 4 -0.90 4.33 -31.80
C GLN A 4 -0.58 2.84 -31.87
N GLU A 5 -0.43 2.27 -33.04
CA GLU A 5 -0.12 0.87 -33.22
C GLU A 5 1.34 0.55 -32.86
N LYS A 6 2.25 1.44 -33.17
CA LYS A 6 3.66 1.37 -32.70
C LYS A 6 3.73 1.42 -31.18
N TYR A 7 2.97 2.31 -30.55
CA TYR A 7 2.92 2.41 -29.09
C TYR A 7 2.38 1.12 -28.45
N ARG A 8 1.26 0.58 -28.97
CA ARG A 8 0.67 -0.66 -28.46
C ARG A 8 1.63 -1.85 -28.53
N GLN A 9 2.42 -1.94 -29.59
CA GLN A 9 3.40 -3.02 -29.77
C GLN A 9 4.58 -2.93 -28.80
N GLN A 10 4.83 -1.75 -28.24
CA GLN A 10 5.89 -1.53 -27.27
C GLN A 10 5.42 -1.66 -25.81
N LEU A 11 4.10 -1.84 -25.58
CA LEU A 11 3.59 -2.05 -24.24
C LEU A 11 4.02 -3.41 -23.71
N ASP A 12 4.72 -3.40 -22.61
CA ASP A 12 5.14 -4.62 -21.90
C ASP A 12 4.42 -4.72 -20.55
N ILE A 13 3.31 -5.47 -20.55
CA ILE A 13 2.53 -5.73 -19.34
C ILE A 13 3.33 -6.53 -18.33
N SER A 14 4.20 -7.42 -18.80
CA SER A 14 5.08 -8.22 -17.94
C SER A 14 6.05 -7.32 -17.17
N TYR A 15 6.64 -6.33 -17.85
CA TYR A 15 7.49 -5.33 -17.21
C TYR A 15 6.74 -4.56 -16.11
N SER A 16 5.55 -4.06 -16.42
CA SER A 16 4.70 -3.32 -15.47
C SER A 16 4.35 -4.17 -14.25
N TYR A 17 3.99 -5.44 -14.47
CA TYR A 17 3.70 -6.39 -13.40
C TYR A 17 4.92 -6.65 -12.49
N HIS A 18 6.11 -6.88 -13.09
CA HIS A 18 7.33 -7.09 -12.32
C HIS A 18 7.75 -5.84 -11.54
N LEU A 19 7.53 -4.65 -12.10
CA LEU A 19 7.77 -3.40 -11.37
C LEU A 19 6.85 -3.26 -10.17
N ALA A 20 5.55 -3.54 -10.33
CA ALA A 20 4.59 -3.57 -9.22
C ALA A 20 5.00 -4.57 -8.13
N LYS A 21 5.43 -5.77 -8.53
CA LYS A 21 5.95 -6.79 -7.58
C LYS A 21 7.21 -6.36 -6.83
N ARG A 22 8.07 -5.56 -7.45
CA ARG A 22 9.23 -4.96 -6.77
C ARG A 22 8.77 -3.90 -5.75
N MET A 23 7.76 -3.10 -6.09
CA MET A 23 7.18 -2.10 -5.17
C MET A 23 6.55 -2.75 -3.93
N GLU A 24 5.91 -3.90 -4.07
CA GLU A 24 5.33 -4.65 -2.94
C GLU A 24 6.34 -5.05 -1.85
N LYS A 25 7.62 -5.17 -2.20
CA LYS A 25 8.68 -5.50 -1.23
C LYS A 25 8.94 -4.38 -0.23
N HIS A 26 8.59 -3.14 -0.56
CA HIS A 26 8.73 -1.99 0.30
C HIS A 26 7.40 -1.72 1.00
N ARG A 27 7.24 -2.23 2.21
CA ARG A 27 6.02 -2.11 3.01
C ARG A 27 6.34 -1.78 4.46
N THR A 28 5.45 -1.09 5.14
CA THR A 28 5.53 -0.80 6.57
C THR A 28 4.78 -1.83 7.40
N ASN A 29 3.80 -2.49 6.80
CA ASN A 29 3.03 -3.54 7.44
C ASN A 29 3.20 -4.84 6.65
N GLU A 30 3.82 -5.83 7.28
CA GLU A 30 4.12 -7.12 6.63
C GLU A 30 2.86 -7.98 6.40
N GLU A 31 1.89 -7.86 7.29
CA GLU A 31 0.68 -8.68 7.28
C GLU A 31 -0.32 -8.19 6.22
N LEU A 32 -0.56 -6.88 6.14
CA LEU A 32 -1.50 -6.27 5.22
C LEU A 32 -0.87 -5.74 3.92
N GLY A 33 0.44 -5.71 3.84
CA GLY A 33 1.19 -5.43 2.62
C GLY A 33 1.17 -3.98 2.13
N TYR A 34 0.77 -3.01 2.97
CA TYR A 34 0.77 -1.61 2.58
C TYR A 34 2.00 -0.83 3.09
N ARG A 35 2.15 0.38 2.62
CA ARG A 35 3.09 1.38 3.13
C ARG A 35 2.38 2.70 3.39
N THR A 36 2.74 3.33 4.49
CA THR A 36 2.20 4.61 4.88
C THR A 36 3.01 5.76 4.29
N ALA A 37 2.36 6.91 4.08
CA ALA A 37 3.03 8.13 3.68
C ALA A 37 4.07 8.56 4.74
N GLY A 38 5.18 9.13 4.31
CA GLY A 38 6.27 9.56 5.17
C GLY A 38 7.14 8.43 5.75
N SER A 39 6.84 7.16 5.42
CA SER A 39 7.58 6.00 5.91
C SER A 39 8.90 5.77 5.17
N LYS A 40 9.81 5.04 5.82
CA LYS A 40 11.05 4.56 5.16
C LYS A 40 10.75 3.69 3.93
N ALA A 41 9.67 2.93 3.96
CA ALA A 41 9.24 2.09 2.85
C ALA A 41 8.79 2.92 1.64
N GLU A 42 8.09 4.05 1.88
CA GLU A 42 7.74 4.99 0.82
C GLU A 42 8.98 5.63 0.21
N LEU A 43 9.92 6.11 1.02
CA LEU A 43 11.18 6.67 0.54
C LEU A 43 11.98 5.66 -0.30
N ALA A 44 12.09 4.42 0.15
CA ALA A 44 12.76 3.36 -0.58
C ALA A 44 12.07 3.04 -1.92
N THR A 45 10.74 3.07 -1.96
CA THR A 45 9.97 2.93 -3.20
C THR A 45 10.26 4.09 -4.16
N GLY A 46 10.28 5.32 -3.65
CA GLY A 46 10.60 6.51 -4.45
C GLY A 46 12.01 6.46 -5.06
N GLU A 47 13.01 5.99 -4.30
CA GLU A 47 14.36 5.79 -4.83
C GLU A 47 14.41 4.71 -5.92
N MET A 48 13.74 3.58 -5.68
CA MET A 48 13.64 2.51 -6.67
C MET A 48 13.00 2.99 -7.98
N LEU A 49 11.89 3.73 -7.89
CA LEU A 49 11.21 4.27 -9.06
C LEU A 49 12.05 5.33 -9.79
N ALA A 50 12.73 6.22 -9.06
CA ALA A 50 13.62 7.21 -9.66
C ALA A 50 14.78 6.53 -10.41
N GLN A 51 15.34 5.47 -9.85
CA GLN A 51 16.38 4.69 -10.51
C GLN A 51 15.84 3.98 -11.75
N GLU A 52 14.64 3.43 -11.68
CA GLU A 52 13.99 2.78 -12.84
C GLU A 52 13.78 3.76 -13.99
N MET A 53 13.30 4.97 -13.71
CA MET A 53 13.13 6.03 -14.71
C MET A 53 14.44 6.38 -15.39
N ARG A 54 15.54 6.47 -14.65
CA ARG A 54 16.87 6.70 -15.23
C ARG A 54 17.29 5.55 -16.12
N THR A 55 17.03 4.33 -15.71
CA THR A 55 17.36 3.11 -16.48
C THR A 55 16.58 3.03 -17.80
N ILE A 56 15.31 3.46 -17.80
CA ILE A 56 14.48 3.56 -19.01
C ILE A 56 15.03 4.64 -19.97
N GLY A 57 15.78 5.62 -19.46
CA GLY A 57 16.40 6.65 -20.28
C GLY A 57 15.80 8.04 -20.15
N PHE A 58 15.02 8.30 -19.09
CA PHE A 58 14.60 9.69 -18.82
C PHE A 58 15.82 10.56 -18.50
N PRO A 59 16.05 11.65 -19.25
CA PRO A 59 17.26 12.47 -19.10
C PRO A 59 17.26 13.30 -17.81
N ILE A 60 16.10 13.61 -17.28
CA ILE A 60 15.92 14.41 -16.08
C ILE A 60 14.98 13.66 -15.15
N VAL A 61 15.48 13.27 -13.99
CA VAL A 61 14.70 12.65 -12.91
C VAL A 61 15.09 13.31 -11.59
N HIS A 62 14.19 14.05 -11.01
CA HIS A 62 14.36 14.62 -9.67
C HIS A 62 13.14 14.31 -8.81
N LYS A 63 13.29 14.45 -7.52
CA LYS A 63 12.23 14.27 -6.53
C LYS A 63 11.97 15.59 -5.83
N ASP A 64 10.73 16.01 -5.80
CA ASP A 64 10.32 17.16 -5.03
C ASP A 64 10.04 16.74 -3.58
N ALA A 65 10.64 17.47 -2.64
CA ALA A 65 10.40 17.22 -1.21
C ALA A 65 9.04 17.81 -0.81
N ILE A 66 8.22 16.97 -0.22
CA ILE A 66 6.95 17.38 0.39
C ILE A 66 6.95 16.98 1.86
N THR A 67 6.22 17.71 2.68
CA THR A 67 6.01 17.38 4.08
C THR A 67 4.66 16.70 4.23
N VAL A 68 4.65 15.54 4.86
CA VAL A 68 3.43 14.76 5.16
C VAL A 68 3.47 14.31 6.61
N ASP A 69 2.30 14.14 7.21
CA ASP A 69 2.19 13.51 8.52
C ASP A 69 2.52 12.03 8.39
N ALA A 70 3.57 11.61 9.07
CA ALA A 70 3.89 10.19 9.16
C ALA A 70 3.04 9.54 10.25
N TRP A 71 2.52 8.35 9.97
CA TRP A 71 1.76 7.55 10.94
C TRP A 71 2.01 6.07 10.70
N GLU A 72 1.91 5.33 11.76
CA GLU A 72 1.97 3.87 11.75
C GLU A 72 0.94 3.34 12.74
N PHE A 73 0.45 2.13 12.52
CA PHE A 73 -0.31 1.42 13.52
C PHE A 73 0.28 0.03 13.74
N GLU A 74 0.23 -0.45 14.96
CA GLU A 74 0.80 -1.74 15.30
C GLU A 74 -0.11 -2.88 14.86
N ARG A 75 -1.38 -2.78 15.20
CA ARG A 75 -2.40 -3.79 14.88
C ARG A 75 -3.81 -3.27 15.05
N ALA A 76 -4.73 -3.81 14.30
CA ALA A 76 -6.15 -3.70 14.52
C ALA A 76 -6.81 -5.05 14.20
N LYS A 77 -7.60 -5.57 15.13
CA LYS A 77 -8.26 -6.87 15.00
C LYS A 77 -9.72 -6.74 15.39
N MET A 78 -10.58 -7.47 14.73
CA MET A 78 -11.97 -7.61 15.12
C MET A 78 -12.30 -9.09 15.30
N THR A 79 -12.85 -9.44 16.42
CA THR A 79 -13.38 -10.78 16.70
C THR A 79 -14.89 -10.72 16.78
N PHE A 80 -15.57 -11.62 16.12
CA PHE A 80 -17.03 -11.70 16.11
C PHE A 80 -17.48 -13.16 16.06
N LEU A 81 -18.75 -13.39 16.38
CA LEU A 81 -19.36 -14.71 16.22
C LEU A 81 -19.96 -14.82 14.82
N ASN A 82 -19.59 -15.86 14.09
CA ASN A 82 -20.15 -16.16 12.79
C ASN A 82 -21.58 -16.76 12.91
N GLU A 83 -22.20 -17.04 11.78
CA GLU A 83 -23.55 -17.64 11.73
C GLU A 83 -23.68 -18.99 12.44
N LYS A 84 -22.57 -19.68 12.64
CA LYS A 84 -22.51 -20.97 13.37
C LYS A 84 -22.27 -20.81 14.87
N GLY A 85 -22.04 -19.57 15.35
CA GLY A 85 -21.70 -19.28 16.73
C GLY A 85 -20.21 -19.56 17.07
N GLU A 86 -19.35 -19.66 16.06
CA GLU A 86 -17.92 -19.83 16.23
C GLU A 86 -17.22 -18.46 16.20
N GLU A 87 -16.20 -18.28 17.02
CA GLU A 87 -15.39 -17.06 17.00
C GLU A 87 -14.52 -16.99 15.74
N GLU A 88 -14.62 -15.88 15.02
CA GLU A 88 -13.73 -15.54 13.93
C GLU A 88 -12.99 -14.25 14.23
N THR A 89 -11.69 -14.20 13.90
CA THR A 89 -10.87 -13.00 14.04
C THR A 89 -10.34 -12.59 12.67
N ILE A 90 -10.54 -11.33 12.34
CA ILE A 90 -10.01 -10.72 11.12
C ILE A 90 -9.04 -9.60 11.45
N GLN A 91 -8.04 -9.44 10.61
CA GLN A 91 -7.15 -8.29 10.63
C GLN A 91 -7.82 -7.11 9.95
N LEU A 92 -7.75 -5.94 10.57
CA LEU A 92 -8.29 -4.71 10.03
C LEU A 92 -7.17 -3.79 9.58
N GLY A 93 -7.42 -3.03 8.52
CA GLY A 93 -6.64 -1.85 8.20
C GLY A 93 -7.02 -0.70 9.13
N ALA A 94 -6.25 0.37 9.07
CA ALA A 94 -6.55 1.60 9.79
C ALA A 94 -6.37 2.83 8.90
N TYR A 95 -7.12 3.87 9.21
CA TYR A 95 -6.86 5.21 8.74
C TYR A 95 -6.03 5.97 9.78
N GLN A 96 -5.37 7.03 9.37
CA GLN A 96 -4.69 7.93 10.28
C GLN A 96 -5.69 8.44 11.33
N THR A 97 -5.49 8.04 12.59
CA THR A 97 -6.37 8.35 13.72
C THR A 97 -5.60 8.28 15.02
N THR A 98 -6.10 8.95 16.02
CA THR A 98 -5.61 8.86 17.40
C THR A 98 -6.38 7.84 18.24
N PHE A 99 -7.30 7.09 17.64
CA PHE A 99 -8.10 6.08 18.34
C PHE A 99 -7.21 4.88 18.70
N VAL A 100 -7.14 4.59 19.98
CA VAL A 100 -6.39 3.46 20.55
C VAL A 100 -7.24 2.87 21.68
N THR A 101 -7.27 1.55 21.78
CA THR A 101 -7.87 0.84 22.92
C THR A 101 -6.78 0.23 23.78
N ASP A 102 -6.92 0.26 25.10
CA ASP A 102 -5.96 -0.36 26.03
C ASP A 102 -6.09 -1.88 26.08
N GLY A 103 -7.02 -2.45 25.32
CA GLY A 103 -7.30 -3.88 25.22
C GLY A 103 -8.51 -4.11 24.33
N PRO A 104 -9.01 -5.35 24.28
CA PRO A 104 -10.22 -5.66 23.54
C PRO A 104 -11.43 -4.94 24.14
N GLU A 105 -12.19 -4.23 23.32
CA GLU A 105 -13.44 -3.58 23.68
C GLU A 105 -14.59 -4.15 22.83
N CYS A 106 -15.78 -4.21 23.41
CA CYS A 106 -16.97 -4.70 22.72
C CYS A 106 -17.79 -3.54 22.18
N TYR A 107 -18.11 -3.63 20.90
CA TYR A 107 -18.96 -2.65 20.21
C TYR A 107 -20.13 -3.34 19.53
N SER A 108 -21.28 -2.65 19.53
CA SER A 108 -22.41 -3.07 18.72
C SER A 108 -22.18 -2.65 17.27
N VAL A 109 -22.39 -3.58 16.35
CA VAL A 109 -22.22 -3.35 14.91
C VAL A 109 -23.59 -3.38 14.25
N VAL A 110 -23.84 -2.40 13.37
CA VAL A 110 -25.05 -2.32 12.56
C VAL A 110 -24.65 -2.30 11.10
N TYR A 111 -25.27 -3.17 10.31
CA TYR A 111 -25.11 -3.13 8.86
C TYR A 111 -25.84 -1.91 8.30
N ALA A 112 -25.13 -1.08 7.57
CA ALA A 112 -25.67 0.18 7.06
C ALA A 112 -26.08 0.15 5.55
N GLY A 113 -26.02 -1.02 4.93
CA GLY A 113 -26.37 -1.19 3.51
C GLY A 113 -25.19 -1.20 2.57
#